data_9bb228b947e8fbcb0d8e049761d87d88
#
_entry.id   9bb228b947e8fbcb0d8e049761d87d88
#
_cell.length_a   1.000
_cell.length_b   1.000
_cell.length_c   1.000
_cell.angle_alpha   90.00
_cell.angle_beta   90.00
_cell.angle_gamma   90.00
#
_symmetry.space_group_name_H-M   'P 1'
#
loop_
_entity.id
_entity.type
_entity.pdbx_description
1 polymer ?
#
loop_
_entity_poly.entity_id
_entity_poly.type
_entity_poly.pdbx_seq_one_letter_code
_entity_poly.pdbx_strand_id
1 'polypeptide(L)'
;INTGGEKVFPEEVEEALKRHVSVRDAVVVGVPDPRFGERICAVVEPEAGAAPTLPELADHVRAQLAGYKAPRELVVVESIGRAPNGKVDYKAIK
;
A
#
# COMPACT_ATOMS: atom_id res chain seq x y z
N ILE A 1 -8.42 6.52 -4.86
CA ILE A 1 -8.70 6.65 -3.43
C ILE A 1 -8.93 8.11 -3.09
N ASN A 2 -10.00 8.40 -2.37
CA ASN A 2 -10.27 9.74 -1.84
C ASN A 2 -10.15 9.70 -0.32
N THR A 3 -9.13 10.37 0.20
CA THR A 3 -8.90 10.42 1.63
C THR A 3 -8.84 11.88 2.09
N GLY A 4 -9.77 12.27 2.97
CA GLY A 4 -9.86 13.64 3.47
C GLY A 4 -10.02 14.69 2.38
N GLY A 5 -10.70 14.36 1.27
CA GLY A 5 -10.88 15.25 0.14
C GLY A 5 -9.74 15.27 -0.86
N GLU A 6 -8.66 14.54 -0.58
CA GLU A 6 -7.51 14.46 -1.49
C GLU A 6 -7.56 13.18 -2.31
N LYS A 7 -7.25 13.28 -3.60
CA LYS A 7 -7.22 12.13 -4.48
C LYS A 7 -5.85 11.47 -4.45
N VAL A 8 -5.83 10.15 -4.28
CA VAL A 8 -4.60 9.36 -4.27
C VAL A 8 -4.71 8.27 -5.32
N PHE A 9 -3.69 8.16 -6.17
CA PHE A 9 -3.60 7.09 -7.17
C PHE A 9 -2.85 5.91 -6.55
N PRO A 10 -3.49 4.73 -6.44
CA PRO A 10 -2.86 3.58 -5.79
C PRO A 10 -1.49 3.22 -6.37
N GLU A 11 -1.33 3.33 -7.68
CA GLU A 11 -0.09 2.96 -8.37
C GLU A 11 1.10 3.79 -7.91
N GLU A 12 0.89 5.07 -7.62
CA GLU A 12 1.93 5.96 -7.14
C GLU A 12 2.46 5.49 -5.78
N VAL A 13 1.56 5.11 -4.88
CA VAL A 13 1.93 4.63 -3.56
C VAL A 13 2.56 3.23 -3.66
N GLU A 14 2.03 2.38 -4.52
CA GLU A 14 2.61 1.04 -4.75
C GLU A 14 4.05 1.13 -5.21
N GLU A 15 4.34 2.03 -6.16
CA GLU A 15 5.71 2.20 -6.65
C GLU A 15 6.65 2.71 -5.55
N ALA A 16 6.18 3.63 -4.72
CA ALA A 16 6.97 4.12 -3.60
C ALA A 16 7.28 2.98 -2.62
N LEU A 17 6.28 2.17 -2.29
CA LEU A 17 6.46 1.05 -1.38
C LEU A 17 7.45 0.02 -1.93
N LYS A 18 7.37 -0.27 -3.23
CA LYS A 18 8.25 -1.27 -3.86
C LYS A 18 9.71 -0.84 -3.91
N ARG A 19 10.01 0.44 -3.67
CA ARG A 19 11.40 0.91 -3.56
C ARG A 19 12.00 0.60 -2.20
N HIS A 20 11.19 0.19 -1.22
CA HIS A 20 11.70 -0.16 0.10
C HIS A 20 12.37 -1.52 0.06
N VAL A 21 13.54 -1.63 0.73
CA VAL A 21 14.36 -2.85 0.70
C VAL A 21 13.62 -4.08 1.23
N SER A 22 12.68 -3.89 2.16
CA SER A 22 11.94 -4.98 2.79
C SER A 22 10.69 -5.40 2.03
N VAL A 23 10.35 -4.72 0.94
CA VAL A 23 9.11 -4.96 0.18
C VAL A 23 9.45 -5.59 -1.16
N ARG A 24 8.92 -6.81 -1.39
CA ARG A 24 9.05 -7.47 -2.69
C ARG A 24 7.98 -7.01 -3.65
N ASP A 25 6.74 -6.89 -3.17
CA ASP A 25 5.63 -6.43 -3.98
C ASP A 25 4.62 -5.74 -3.08
N ALA A 26 3.81 -4.86 -3.64
CA ALA A 26 2.83 -4.11 -2.88
C ALA A 26 1.62 -3.78 -3.73
N VAL A 27 0.45 -3.79 -3.09
CA VAL A 27 -0.82 -3.36 -3.66
C VAL A 27 -1.43 -2.38 -2.67
N VAL A 28 -2.02 -1.31 -3.19
CA VAL A 28 -2.66 -0.29 -2.37
C VAL A 28 -4.14 -0.24 -2.71
N VAL A 29 -4.98 -0.28 -1.68
CA VAL A 29 -6.44 -0.20 -1.85
C VAL A 29 -7.00 0.86 -0.91
N GLY A 30 -8.16 1.41 -1.29
CA GLY A 30 -8.92 2.29 -0.42
C GLY A 30 -9.90 1.47 0.41
N VAL A 31 -9.91 1.71 1.72
CA VAL A 31 -10.80 1.04 2.66
C VAL A 31 -11.74 2.10 3.24
N PRO A 32 -13.04 1.82 3.37
CA PRO A 32 -13.97 2.80 3.95
C PRO A 32 -13.50 3.28 5.32
N ASP A 33 -13.57 4.59 5.53
CA ASP A 33 -13.16 5.22 6.76
C ASP A 33 -14.18 6.28 7.12
N PRO A 34 -14.79 6.22 8.32
CA PRO A 34 -15.84 7.16 8.69
C PRO A 34 -15.36 8.59 8.84
N ARG A 35 -14.07 8.80 9.04
CA ARG A 35 -13.50 10.13 9.25
C ARG A 35 -13.01 10.77 7.95
N PHE A 36 -12.40 9.99 7.06
CA PHE A 36 -11.75 10.51 5.86
C PHE A 36 -12.43 10.09 4.56
N GLY A 37 -13.52 9.32 4.63
CA GLY A 37 -14.15 8.72 3.46
C GLY A 37 -13.49 7.40 3.11
N GLU A 38 -12.18 7.44 2.82
CA GLU A 38 -11.37 6.24 2.63
C GLU A 38 -10.02 6.44 3.31
N ARG A 39 -9.42 5.34 3.77
CA ARG A 39 -8.03 5.34 4.22
C ARG A 39 -7.21 4.44 3.31
N ILE A 40 -5.92 4.75 3.22
CA ILE A 40 -5.00 3.98 2.38
C ILE A 40 -4.55 2.74 3.12
N CYS A 41 -4.81 1.57 2.52
CA CYS A 41 -4.35 0.29 3.05
C CYS A 41 -3.28 -0.26 2.13
N ALA A 42 -2.10 -0.53 2.67
CA ALA A 42 -1.01 -1.17 1.93
C ALA A 42 -1.05 -2.67 2.20
N VAL A 43 -1.14 -3.45 1.12
CA VAL A 43 -1.01 -4.91 1.18
C VAL A 43 0.38 -5.23 0.65
N VAL A 44 1.23 -5.81 1.47
CA VAL A 44 2.65 -5.95 1.19
C VAL A 44 3.08 -7.42 1.25
N GLU A 45 3.80 -7.84 0.21
CA GLU A 45 4.53 -9.09 0.21
C GLU A 45 5.98 -8.75 0.57
N PRO A 46 6.47 -9.16 1.76
CA PRO A 46 7.82 -8.79 2.17
C PRO A 46 8.89 -9.64 1.49
N GLU A 47 10.11 -9.09 1.43
CA GLU A 47 11.27 -9.87 1.04
C GLU A 47 11.54 -10.95 2.08
N ALA A 48 12.22 -12.02 1.67
CA ALA A 48 12.52 -13.16 2.55
C ALA A 48 13.25 -12.69 3.80
N GLY A 49 12.73 -13.07 4.98
CA GLY A 49 13.30 -12.69 6.26
C GLY A 49 13.00 -11.27 6.72
N ALA A 50 12.28 -10.49 5.94
CA ALA A 50 11.94 -9.11 6.32
C ALA A 50 10.59 -9.06 7.03
N ALA A 51 10.43 -8.09 7.95
CA ALA A 51 9.21 -7.87 8.70
C ALA A 51 8.91 -6.37 8.76
N PRO A 52 8.51 -5.75 7.61
CA PRO A 52 8.23 -4.32 7.60
C PRO A 52 7.04 -3.99 8.49
N THR A 53 7.09 -2.82 9.12
CA THR A 53 6.02 -2.32 9.99
C THR A 53 5.32 -1.14 9.33
N LEU A 54 4.11 -0.85 9.80
CA LEU A 54 3.35 0.29 9.27
C LEU A 54 4.10 1.62 9.47
N PRO A 55 4.64 1.96 10.66
CA PRO A 55 5.38 3.21 10.81
C PRO A 55 6.57 3.31 9.85
N GLU A 56 7.30 2.23 9.65
CA GLU A 56 8.45 2.20 8.77
C GLU A 56 8.05 2.50 7.32
N LEU A 57 7.01 1.83 6.84
CA LEU A 57 6.54 2.01 5.47
C LEU A 57 5.87 3.36 5.27
N ALA A 58 5.13 3.83 6.27
CA ALA A 58 4.50 5.15 6.20
C ALA A 58 5.56 6.25 6.12
N ASP A 59 6.62 6.17 6.92
CA ASP A 59 7.71 7.13 6.86
C ASP A 59 8.43 7.08 5.52
N HIS A 60 8.62 5.88 4.98
CA HIS A 60 9.23 5.71 3.66
C HIS A 60 8.41 6.42 2.56
N VAL A 61 7.08 6.27 2.59
CA VAL A 61 6.22 6.94 1.63
C VAL A 61 6.26 8.46 1.81
N ARG A 62 6.25 8.93 3.07
CA ARG A 62 6.31 10.38 3.35
C ARG A 62 7.61 11.01 2.85
N ALA A 63 8.68 10.25 2.79
CA ALA A 63 9.96 10.75 2.28
C ALA A 63 9.94 10.95 0.77
N GLN A 64 9.01 10.34 0.06
CA GLN A 64 8.95 10.39 -1.40
C GLN A 64 7.70 11.09 -1.94
N LEU A 65 6.61 11.10 -1.19
CA LEU A 65 5.31 11.63 -1.62
C LEU A 65 4.73 12.55 -0.55
N ALA A 66 3.61 13.20 -0.88
CA ALA A 66 2.91 14.02 0.10
C ALA A 66 2.43 13.16 1.28
N GLY A 67 2.41 13.76 2.47
CA GLY A 67 2.11 13.02 3.71
C GLY A 67 0.75 12.33 3.73
N TYR A 68 -0.27 12.92 3.10
CA TYR A 68 -1.60 12.31 3.06
C TYR A 68 -1.64 11.03 2.21
N LYS A 69 -0.59 10.76 1.44
CA LYS A 69 -0.49 9.54 0.61
C LYS A 69 0.10 8.36 1.38
N ALA A 70 0.57 8.57 2.60
CA ALA A 70 1.12 7.49 3.42
C ALA A 70 0.02 6.51 3.85
N PRO A 71 0.31 5.19 3.85
CA PRO A 71 -0.69 4.22 4.29
C PRO A 71 -1.00 4.38 5.78
N ARG A 72 -2.24 4.10 6.12
CA ARG A 72 -2.72 4.11 7.52
C ARG A 72 -3.02 2.72 8.03
N GLU A 73 -2.99 1.73 7.13
CA GLU A 73 -3.21 0.34 7.48
C GLU A 73 -2.25 -0.53 6.68
N LEU A 74 -1.74 -1.58 7.30
CA LEU A 74 -0.81 -2.51 6.67
C LEU A 74 -1.34 -3.93 6.82
N VAL A 75 -1.39 -4.65 5.70
CA VAL A 75 -1.66 -6.07 5.69
C VAL A 75 -0.46 -6.76 5.05
N VAL A 76 0.14 -7.71 5.77
CA VAL A 76 1.28 -8.48 5.26
C VAL A 76 0.77 -9.82 4.77
N VAL A 77 1.11 -10.18 3.53
CA VAL A 77 0.69 -11.42 2.90
C VAL A 77 1.89 -12.19 2.39
N GLU A 78 1.74 -13.50 2.22
CA GLU A 78 2.81 -14.34 1.67
C GLU A 78 3.02 -14.08 0.18
N SER A 79 1.94 -13.78 -0.53
CA SER A 79 1.98 -13.52 -1.96
C SER A 79 0.82 -12.62 -2.35
N ILE A 80 1.09 -11.67 -3.22
CA ILE A 80 0.06 -10.80 -3.78
C ILE A 80 -0.84 -11.58 -4.75
N GLY A 81 -0.32 -12.63 -5.38
CA GLY A 81 -1.14 -13.45 -6.27
C GLY A 81 -1.49 -12.76 -7.57
N ARG A 82 -0.51 -12.14 -8.22
CA ARG A 82 -0.73 -11.45 -9.50
C ARG A 82 -1.15 -12.44 -10.58
N ALA A 83 -2.08 -12.00 -11.44
CA ALA A 83 -2.49 -12.78 -12.61
C ALA A 83 -1.31 -12.92 -13.58
N PRO A 84 -1.35 -13.91 -14.52
CA PRO A 84 -0.25 -14.12 -15.48
C PRO A 84 0.11 -12.89 -16.31
N ASN A 85 -0.83 -11.96 -16.51
CA ASN A 85 -0.58 -10.72 -17.24
C ASN A 85 -0.01 -9.60 -16.36
N GLY A 86 0.34 -9.90 -15.11
CA GLY A 86 0.88 -8.93 -14.17
C GLY A 86 -0.15 -8.09 -13.43
N LYS A 87 -1.42 -8.23 -13.75
CA LYS A 87 -2.48 -7.46 -13.10
C LYS A 87 -2.85 -8.09 -11.76
N VAL A 88 -3.21 -7.21 -10.81
CA VAL A 88 -3.64 -7.63 -9.48
C VAL A 88 -5.14 -7.81 -9.46
N ASP A 89 -5.61 -8.87 -8.78
CA ASP A 89 -7.02 -9.06 -8.52
C ASP A 89 -7.36 -8.36 -7.20
N TYR A 90 -7.81 -7.11 -7.32
CA TYR A 90 -8.15 -6.31 -6.15
C TYR A 90 -9.33 -6.86 -5.36
N LYS A 91 -10.20 -7.63 -6.00
CA LYS A 91 -11.33 -8.25 -5.31
C LYS A 91 -10.88 -9.37 -4.38
N ALA A 92 -9.86 -10.13 -4.78
CA ALA A 92 -9.32 -11.20 -3.95
C ALA A 92 -8.59 -10.67 -2.73
N ILE A 93 -8.01 -9.45 -2.85
CA ILE A 93 -7.26 -8.83 -1.75
C ILE A 93 -8.19 -8.23 -0.70
N LYS A 94 -9.30 -7.68 -1.13
CA LYS A 94 -10.27 -7.10 -0.22
C LYS A 94 -11.09 -8.17 0.49
#